data_3bbf12924bb90b39f5b2b91fff51c93a
#
_entry.id   3bbf12924bb90b39f5b2b91fff51c93a
#
_cell.length_a   1.000
_cell.length_b   1.000
_cell.length_c   1.000
_cell.angle_alpha   90.00
_cell.angle_beta   90.00
_cell.angle_gamma   90.00
#
_symmetry.space_group_name_H-M   'P 1'
#
loop_
_entity.id
_entity.type
_entity.pdbx_description
1 polymer ?
#
loop_
_entity_poly.entity_id
_entity_poly.type
_entity_poly.pdbx_seq_one_letter_code
_entity_poly.pdbx_strand_id
1 'polypeptide(L)'
;MESIDEIWEEIHSTYGWGKYPSENVIRFCARNFYKVSPRSDVKILDFGCGGGSNTWYMAREGFSTYAFDGSESAIKNTEMLLARDGLSADLRVLDGINIDYESDFFDAVVDNACTYSNTLENILKMYKGCYRVLKHGGKFYTCVFSVKTKGYGTGIEIEPDTFKDITEGRLEGRGVTHFYKKEDINNILIDCGFDNIKINEHVYEDDGDQVGMYIITGEKK
;
A
#
# COMPACT_ATOMS: atom_id res chain seq x y z
N MET A 1 9.94 -6.76 14.35
CA MET A 1 8.62 -6.95 13.70
C MET A 1 8.75 -8.16 12.78
N GLU A 2 7.72 -8.96 12.63
CA GLU A 2 7.83 -10.26 11.95
C GLU A 2 7.70 -10.16 10.41
N SER A 3 7.05 -9.11 9.90
CA SER A 3 6.76 -8.98 8.46
C SER A 3 7.55 -7.89 7.74
N ILE A 4 8.48 -7.25 8.43
CA ILE A 4 9.25 -6.13 7.87
C ILE A 4 10.63 -6.62 7.50
N ASP A 5 10.98 -6.46 6.22
CA ASP A 5 12.34 -6.64 5.76
C ASP A 5 13.18 -5.41 6.17
N GLU A 6 14.33 -5.62 6.81
CA GLU A 6 15.23 -4.57 7.29
C GLU A 6 15.70 -3.64 6.16
N ILE A 7 15.66 -4.10 4.91
CA ILE A 7 15.99 -3.30 3.73
C ILE A 7 15.13 -2.02 3.65
N TRP A 8 13.87 -2.06 4.10
CA TRP A 8 12.99 -0.90 4.04
C TRP A 8 13.42 0.20 5.02
N GLU A 9 13.93 -0.17 6.21
CA GLU A 9 14.52 0.82 7.12
C GLU A 9 15.78 1.44 6.51
N GLU A 10 16.65 0.64 5.88
CA GLU A 10 17.84 1.13 5.18
C GLU A 10 17.47 2.10 4.05
N ILE A 11 16.48 1.72 3.22
CA ILE A 11 15.98 2.56 2.12
C ILE A 11 15.43 3.89 2.65
N HIS A 12 14.57 3.87 3.66
CA HIS A 12 13.92 5.07 4.18
C HIS A 12 14.86 5.97 4.98
N SER A 13 15.92 5.41 5.59
CA SER A 13 16.96 6.19 6.27
C SER A 13 17.94 6.84 5.31
N THR A 14 18.14 6.26 4.11
CA THR A 14 19.18 6.67 3.16
C THR A 14 18.62 7.51 2.01
N TYR A 15 17.45 7.17 1.47
CA TYR A 15 16.89 7.80 0.27
C TYR A 15 15.65 8.64 0.59
N GLY A 16 15.60 9.84 -0.02
CA GLY A 16 14.39 10.66 0.01
C GLY A 16 13.32 10.14 -0.96
N TRP A 17 12.06 10.22 -0.55
CA TRP A 17 10.92 9.95 -1.44
C TRP A 17 10.33 11.23 -1.99
N GLY A 18 9.69 11.11 -3.16
CA GLY A 18 8.97 12.22 -3.76
C GLY A 18 7.76 12.64 -2.90
N LYS A 19 7.44 13.94 -2.93
CA LYS A 19 6.32 14.52 -2.16
C LYS A 19 4.95 14.13 -2.73
N TYR A 20 4.86 13.90 -4.04
CA TYR A 20 3.57 13.81 -4.73
C TYR A 20 3.02 12.38 -4.73
N PRO A 21 1.69 12.24 -4.50
CA PRO A 21 1.03 10.94 -4.42
C PRO A 21 0.90 10.27 -5.78
N SER A 22 0.60 8.98 -5.77
CA SER A 22 0.18 8.25 -6.96
C SER A 22 -1.11 8.85 -7.53
N GLU A 23 -1.16 9.08 -8.84
CA GLU A 23 -2.37 9.54 -9.53
C GLU A 23 -3.58 8.62 -9.26
N ASN A 24 -3.35 7.32 -9.17
CA ASN A 24 -4.41 6.36 -8.89
C ASN A 24 -5.02 6.53 -7.50
N VAL A 25 -4.21 6.89 -6.49
CA VAL A 25 -4.70 7.22 -5.14
C VAL A 25 -5.53 8.49 -5.17
N ILE A 26 -5.08 9.53 -5.91
CA ILE A 26 -5.87 10.76 -6.10
C ILE A 26 -7.24 10.42 -6.72
N ARG A 27 -7.25 9.64 -7.80
CA ARG A 27 -8.48 9.22 -8.49
C ARG A 27 -9.40 8.41 -7.57
N PHE A 28 -8.84 7.51 -6.76
CA PHE A 28 -9.59 6.72 -5.78
C PHE A 28 -10.29 7.62 -4.75
N CYS A 29 -9.55 8.52 -4.11
CA CYS A 29 -10.10 9.45 -3.12
C CYS A 29 -11.15 10.38 -3.75
N ALA A 30 -10.87 10.92 -4.93
CA ALA A 30 -11.77 11.85 -5.60
C ALA A 30 -13.12 11.20 -5.97
N ARG A 31 -13.10 9.98 -6.51
CA ARG A 31 -14.31 9.25 -6.91
C ARG A 31 -15.21 8.89 -5.74
N ASN A 32 -14.60 8.55 -4.59
CA ASN A 32 -15.34 8.04 -3.45
C ASN A 32 -15.73 9.14 -2.45
N PHE A 33 -14.89 10.17 -2.26
CA PHE A 33 -15.02 11.02 -1.07
C PHE A 33 -15.04 12.52 -1.33
N TYR A 34 -14.74 13.05 -2.53
CA TYR A 34 -14.70 14.50 -2.76
C TYR A 34 -16.05 15.21 -2.59
N LYS A 35 -17.15 14.47 -2.66
CA LYS A 35 -18.50 15.02 -2.43
C LYS A 35 -18.91 15.00 -0.96
N VAL A 36 -18.14 14.37 -0.07
CA VAL A 36 -18.40 14.36 1.37
C VAL A 36 -17.99 15.71 1.96
N SER A 37 -18.82 16.28 2.81
CA SER A 37 -18.56 17.55 3.50
C SER A 37 -19.08 17.49 4.94
N PRO A 38 -18.24 17.75 5.94
CA PRO A 38 -16.81 18.01 5.81
C PRO A 38 -16.02 16.74 5.50
N ARG A 39 -14.89 16.86 4.78
CA ARG A 39 -14.01 15.72 4.48
C ARG A 39 -13.33 15.13 5.72
N SER A 40 -13.23 15.91 6.80
CA SER A 40 -12.73 15.42 8.09
C SER A 40 -13.57 14.29 8.70
N ASP A 41 -14.80 14.07 8.22
CA ASP A 41 -15.61 12.95 8.66
C ASP A 41 -15.19 11.61 8.01
N VAL A 42 -14.38 11.68 6.97
CA VAL A 42 -13.85 10.50 6.26
C VAL A 42 -12.50 10.12 6.85
N LYS A 43 -12.40 8.94 7.44
CA LYS A 43 -11.18 8.36 8.01
C LYS A 43 -10.50 7.45 6.98
N ILE A 44 -9.28 7.77 6.59
CA ILE A 44 -8.51 6.98 5.62
C ILE A 44 -7.22 6.51 6.25
N LEU A 45 -6.93 5.20 6.11
CA LEU A 45 -5.66 4.59 6.50
C LEU A 45 -4.75 4.46 5.28
N ASP A 46 -3.53 5.02 5.37
CA ASP A 46 -2.40 4.76 4.47
C ASP A 46 -1.60 3.57 5.01
N PHE A 47 -1.73 2.43 4.38
CA PHE A 47 -1.12 1.17 4.80
C PHE A 47 0.30 1.07 4.24
N GLY A 48 1.31 1.13 5.10
CA GLY A 48 2.71 1.18 4.69
C GLY A 48 3.01 2.48 3.95
N CYS A 49 2.94 3.60 4.69
CA CYS A 49 2.95 4.94 4.09
C CYS A 49 4.30 5.36 3.48
N GLY A 50 5.40 4.65 3.80
CA GLY A 50 6.74 4.99 3.34
C GLY A 50 7.10 6.43 3.63
N GLY A 51 7.58 7.17 2.62
CA GLY A 51 7.94 8.59 2.74
C GLY A 51 6.76 9.57 2.83
N GLY A 52 5.51 9.08 2.94
CA GLY A 52 4.34 9.86 3.30
C GLY A 52 3.65 10.63 2.16
N SER A 53 3.95 10.36 0.90
CA SER A 53 3.37 11.12 -0.22
C SER A 53 1.83 11.01 -0.31
N ASN A 54 1.27 9.81 -0.12
CA ASN A 54 -0.18 9.63 -0.08
C ASN A 54 -0.78 10.19 1.21
N THR A 55 -0.12 9.96 2.36
CA THR A 55 -0.52 10.54 3.66
C THR A 55 -0.62 12.06 3.58
N TRP A 56 0.43 12.72 3.04
CA TRP A 56 0.44 14.17 2.83
C TRP A 56 -0.73 14.64 1.96
N TYR A 57 -0.98 13.95 0.86
CA TYR A 57 -2.08 14.29 -0.03
C TYR A 57 -3.43 14.19 0.68
N MET A 58 -3.69 13.09 1.37
CA MET A 58 -4.96 12.86 2.07
C MET A 58 -5.19 13.89 3.19
N ALA A 59 -4.15 14.19 3.96
CA ALA A 59 -4.21 15.24 4.99
C ALA A 59 -4.44 16.63 4.38
N ARG A 60 -3.78 16.96 3.27
CA ARG A 60 -3.98 18.23 2.54
C ARG A 60 -5.39 18.39 1.99
N GLU A 61 -6.01 17.30 1.54
CA GLU A 61 -7.39 17.31 1.07
C GLU A 61 -8.42 17.40 2.20
N GLY A 62 -7.98 17.41 3.47
CA GLY A 62 -8.81 17.59 4.65
C GLY A 62 -9.45 16.31 5.18
N PHE A 63 -8.98 15.14 4.77
CA PHE A 63 -9.41 13.86 5.33
C PHE A 63 -8.83 13.66 6.74
N SER A 64 -9.53 12.93 7.61
CA SER A 64 -8.96 12.37 8.84
C SER A 64 -8.01 11.24 8.46
N THR A 65 -6.72 11.57 8.42
CA THR A 65 -5.67 10.69 7.87
C THR A 65 -4.94 9.95 8.97
N TYR A 66 -4.83 8.65 8.79
CA TYR A 66 -4.08 7.73 9.63
C TYR A 66 -3.05 7.04 8.74
N ALA A 67 -1.87 6.79 9.28
CA ALA A 67 -0.83 6.12 8.53
C ALA A 67 0.07 5.31 9.44
N PHE A 68 0.61 4.23 8.94
CA PHE A 68 1.68 3.51 9.62
C PHE A 68 2.70 2.99 8.61
N ASP A 69 3.87 2.73 9.12
CA ASP A 69 4.92 1.98 8.44
C ASP A 69 5.71 1.17 9.46
N GLY A 70 6.39 0.14 9.02
CA GLY A 70 7.26 -0.60 9.89
C GLY A 70 8.63 0.03 10.09
N SER A 71 9.02 0.93 9.22
CA SER A 71 10.25 1.71 9.30
C SER A 71 10.05 2.96 10.15
N GLU A 72 10.86 3.11 11.21
CA GLU A 72 10.88 4.34 12.01
C GLU A 72 11.29 5.55 11.18
N SER A 73 12.24 5.36 10.25
CA SER A 73 12.68 6.40 9.33
C SER A 73 11.58 6.84 8.37
N ALA A 74 10.74 5.92 7.89
CA ALA A 74 9.58 6.25 7.07
C ALA A 74 8.60 7.16 7.83
N ILE A 75 8.25 6.81 9.05
CA ILE A 75 7.35 7.61 9.90
C ILE A 75 7.94 8.98 10.18
N LYS A 76 9.22 9.07 10.52
CA LYS A 76 9.91 10.36 10.73
C LYS A 76 9.91 11.23 9.47
N ASN A 77 10.16 10.63 8.31
CA ASN A 77 10.13 11.34 7.02
C ASN A 77 8.73 11.87 6.71
N THR A 78 7.70 11.06 6.98
CA THR A 78 6.29 11.45 6.83
C THR A 78 5.92 12.59 7.75
N GLU A 79 6.32 12.53 9.02
CA GLU A 79 6.10 13.61 9.99
C GLU A 79 6.74 14.93 9.52
N MET A 80 8.00 14.88 9.08
CA MET A 80 8.70 16.06 8.54
C MET A 80 8.02 16.62 7.28
N LEU A 81 7.51 15.74 6.40
CA LEU A 81 6.80 16.15 5.18
C LEU A 81 5.50 16.88 5.53
N LEU A 82 4.71 16.37 6.45
CA LEU A 82 3.46 16.99 6.92
C LEU A 82 3.72 18.33 7.61
N ALA A 83 4.71 18.40 8.50
CA ALA A 83 5.05 19.59 9.26
C ALA A 83 5.42 20.78 8.35
N ARG A 84 6.09 20.54 7.22
CA ARG A 84 6.46 21.61 6.24
C ARG A 84 5.26 22.38 5.71
N ASP A 85 4.11 21.74 5.61
CA ASP A 85 2.88 22.33 5.07
C ASP A 85 1.84 22.59 6.18
N GLY A 86 2.21 22.45 7.47
CA GLY A 86 1.31 22.64 8.62
C GLY A 86 0.20 21.61 8.70
N LEU A 87 0.44 20.40 8.18
CA LEU A 87 -0.51 19.29 8.17
C LEU A 87 -0.22 18.31 9.31
N SER A 88 -1.20 17.48 9.65
CA SER A 88 -1.06 16.40 10.63
C SER A 88 -1.83 15.14 10.22
N ALA A 89 -1.37 14.01 10.73
CA ALA A 89 -2.04 12.70 10.64
C ALA A 89 -1.74 11.90 11.92
N ASP A 90 -2.52 10.84 12.19
CA ASP A 90 -2.16 9.83 13.21
C ASP A 90 -1.09 8.91 12.59
N LEU A 91 0.15 9.02 13.07
CA LEU A 91 1.31 8.28 12.55
C LEU A 91 1.76 7.25 13.57
N ARG A 92 1.97 6.01 13.13
CA ARG A 92 2.41 4.91 14.00
C ARG A 92 3.50 4.07 13.35
N VAL A 93 4.42 3.54 14.17
CA VAL A 93 5.31 2.47 13.74
C VAL A 93 4.63 1.15 14.08
N LEU A 94 4.15 0.41 13.07
CA LEU A 94 3.40 -0.84 13.23
C LEU A 94 3.85 -1.89 12.21
N ASP A 95 3.70 -3.16 12.61
CA ASP A 95 3.82 -4.28 11.69
C ASP A 95 2.50 -4.51 10.94
N GLY A 96 2.54 -4.57 9.60
CA GLY A 96 1.36 -4.70 8.77
C GLY A 96 0.51 -5.95 9.02
N ILE A 97 1.09 -7.02 9.58
CA ILE A 97 0.33 -8.22 9.97
C ILE A 97 -0.46 -8.06 11.27
N ASN A 98 -0.15 -7.01 12.05
CA ASN A 98 -0.74 -6.76 13.37
C ASN A 98 -1.16 -5.28 13.52
N ILE A 99 -2.00 -4.78 12.61
CA ILE A 99 -2.47 -3.39 12.69
C ILE A 99 -3.39 -3.19 13.90
N ASP A 100 -2.97 -2.31 14.82
CA ASP A 100 -3.68 -2.04 16.09
C ASP A 100 -4.67 -0.89 15.93
N TYR A 101 -5.73 -1.14 15.16
CA TYR A 101 -6.90 -0.28 15.04
C TYR A 101 -8.17 -1.10 15.31
N GLU A 102 -9.21 -0.44 15.78
CA GLU A 102 -10.51 -1.05 16.02
C GLU A 102 -11.12 -1.59 14.72
N SER A 103 -11.97 -2.62 14.84
CA SER A 103 -12.77 -3.09 13.71
C SER A 103 -13.77 -2.00 13.28
N ASP A 104 -14.12 -1.96 12.01
CA ASP A 104 -15.12 -1.04 11.46
C ASP A 104 -14.83 0.47 11.72
N PHE A 105 -13.55 0.84 11.68
CA PHE A 105 -13.11 2.19 12.03
C PHE A 105 -12.90 3.11 10.82
N PHE A 106 -12.38 2.58 9.71
CA PHE A 106 -12.00 3.36 8.55
C PHE A 106 -13.05 3.36 7.44
N ASP A 107 -13.23 4.51 6.80
CA ASP A 107 -14.03 4.63 5.57
C ASP A 107 -13.25 4.14 4.35
N ALA A 108 -11.92 4.20 4.39
CA ALA A 108 -11.05 3.61 3.37
C ALA A 108 -9.72 3.13 3.94
N VAL A 109 -9.14 2.11 3.27
CA VAL A 109 -7.74 1.69 3.41
C VAL A 109 -7.07 1.79 2.04
N VAL A 110 -5.90 2.41 2.01
CA VAL A 110 -5.06 2.59 0.81
C VAL A 110 -3.75 1.84 1.03
N ASP A 111 -3.54 0.76 0.28
CA ASP A 111 -2.26 0.07 0.14
C ASP A 111 -1.67 0.42 -1.23
N ASN A 112 -0.71 1.33 -1.26
CA ASN A 112 -0.08 1.72 -2.51
C ASN A 112 1.32 1.14 -2.62
N ALA A 113 1.42 -0.10 -3.06
CA ALA A 113 2.65 -0.85 -3.24
C ALA A 113 3.42 -1.07 -1.91
N CYS A 114 2.72 -1.62 -0.91
CA CYS A 114 3.32 -2.05 0.36
C CYS A 114 3.20 -3.58 0.55
N THR A 115 1.98 -4.13 0.50
CA THR A 115 1.74 -5.53 0.86
C THR A 115 2.49 -6.55 -0.01
N TYR A 116 2.79 -6.21 -1.27
CA TYR A 116 3.52 -7.09 -2.19
C TYR A 116 4.92 -7.51 -1.67
N SER A 117 5.52 -6.70 -0.80
CA SER A 117 6.86 -6.92 -0.27
C SER A 117 6.85 -7.90 0.91
N ASN A 118 6.19 -9.04 0.72
CA ASN A 118 6.04 -10.06 1.74
C ASN A 118 5.78 -11.46 1.15
N THR A 119 5.80 -12.47 2.03
CA THR A 119 5.30 -13.81 1.71
C THR A 119 3.78 -13.82 1.59
N LEU A 120 3.23 -14.77 0.85
CA LEU A 120 1.78 -14.89 0.66
C LEU A 120 1.03 -15.07 2.01
N GLU A 121 1.62 -15.80 2.97
CA GLU A 121 1.04 -15.95 4.31
C GLU A 121 0.87 -14.58 5.00
N ASN A 122 1.89 -13.74 4.97
CA ASN A 122 1.83 -12.40 5.56
C ASN A 122 0.87 -11.48 4.81
N ILE A 123 0.86 -11.54 3.48
CA ILE A 123 -0.08 -10.79 2.62
C ILE A 123 -1.52 -11.10 2.98
N LEU A 124 -1.86 -12.38 3.18
CA LEU A 124 -3.20 -12.80 3.60
C LEU A 124 -3.57 -12.24 4.98
N LYS A 125 -2.63 -12.22 5.94
CA LYS A 125 -2.84 -11.60 7.26
C LYS A 125 -3.10 -10.10 7.13
N MET A 126 -2.31 -9.40 6.29
CA MET A 126 -2.45 -7.97 6.04
C MET A 126 -3.81 -7.63 5.41
N TYR A 127 -4.23 -8.34 4.36
CA TYR A 127 -5.52 -8.08 3.73
C TYR A 127 -6.72 -8.40 4.65
N LYS A 128 -6.64 -9.45 5.46
CA LYS A 128 -7.64 -9.71 6.51
C LYS A 128 -7.67 -8.60 7.55
N GLY A 129 -6.50 -8.06 7.91
CA GLY A 129 -6.38 -6.88 8.77
C GLY A 129 -7.06 -5.64 8.16
N CYS A 130 -6.78 -5.36 6.87
CA CYS A 130 -7.44 -4.29 6.13
C CYS A 130 -8.96 -4.45 6.11
N TYR A 131 -9.45 -5.66 5.81
CA TYR A 131 -10.88 -5.96 5.83
C TYR A 131 -11.50 -5.73 7.21
N ARG A 132 -10.83 -6.19 8.27
CA ARG A 132 -11.33 -6.05 9.65
C ARG A 132 -11.54 -4.59 10.03
N VAL A 133 -10.57 -3.72 9.74
CA VAL A 133 -10.60 -2.32 10.17
C VAL A 133 -11.48 -1.42 9.30
N LEU A 134 -11.87 -1.87 8.09
CA LEU A 134 -12.82 -1.16 7.25
C LEU A 134 -14.22 -1.23 7.83
N LYS A 135 -14.97 -0.13 7.75
CA LYS A 135 -16.41 -0.11 7.98
C LYS A 135 -17.17 -0.92 6.94
N HIS A 136 -18.38 -1.34 7.24
CA HIS A 136 -19.30 -1.86 6.22
C HIS A 136 -19.52 -0.79 5.13
N GLY A 137 -19.39 -1.18 3.87
CA GLY A 137 -19.37 -0.27 2.72
C GLY A 137 -18.07 0.51 2.52
N GLY A 138 -17.10 0.33 3.42
CA GLY A 138 -15.78 0.94 3.35
C GLY A 138 -15.01 0.51 2.10
N LYS A 139 -14.17 1.41 1.59
CA LYS A 139 -13.47 1.27 0.30
C LYS A 139 -12.05 0.79 0.50
N PHE A 140 -11.65 -0.18 -0.29
CA PHE A 140 -10.29 -0.71 -0.33
C PHE A 140 -9.61 -0.35 -1.64
N TYR A 141 -8.34 0.06 -1.56
CA TYR A 141 -7.46 0.25 -2.69
C TYR A 141 -6.17 -0.51 -2.43
N THR A 142 -5.70 -1.27 -3.42
CA THR A 142 -4.35 -1.84 -3.41
C THR A 142 -3.71 -1.74 -4.78
N CYS A 143 -2.39 -1.55 -4.80
CA CYS A 143 -1.57 -1.53 -5.99
C CYS A 143 -0.41 -2.50 -5.81
N VAL A 144 -0.32 -3.50 -6.68
CA VAL A 144 0.66 -4.59 -6.59
C VAL A 144 1.33 -4.87 -7.92
N PHE A 145 2.53 -5.46 -7.90
CA PHE A 145 3.26 -5.80 -9.13
C PHE A 145 2.77 -7.11 -9.74
N SER A 146 2.58 -7.08 -11.06
CA SER A 146 2.21 -8.27 -11.82
C SER A 146 3.44 -9.04 -12.31
N VAL A 147 3.25 -10.29 -12.70
CA VAL A 147 4.27 -11.16 -13.34
C VAL A 147 4.84 -10.58 -14.65
N LYS A 148 4.29 -9.47 -15.15
CA LYS A 148 4.82 -8.74 -16.31
C LYS A 148 5.89 -7.72 -15.96
N THR A 149 6.18 -7.53 -14.67
CA THR A 149 7.24 -6.62 -14.23
C THR A 149 8.60 -7.27 -14.45
N LYS A 150 9.54 -6.53 -15.03
CA LYS A 150 10.93 -6.97 -15.16
C LYS A 150 11.49 -7.31 -13.78
N GLY A 151 12.21 -8.42 -13.70
CA GLY A 151 12.68 -9.01 -12.45
C GLY A 151 11.86 -10.22 -11.99
N TYR A 152 10.63 -10.42 -12.50
CA TYR A 152 9.89 -11.67 -12.25
C TYR A 152 10.66 -12.87 -12.76
N GLY A 153 10.80 -13.90 -11.90
CA GLY A 153 11.56 -15.11 -12.23
C GLY A 153 13.08 -14.99 -12.06
N THR A 154 13.57 -13.85 -11.54
CA THR A 154 14.98 -13.66 -11.20
C THR A 154 15.19 -13.71 -9.68
N GLY A 155 16.45 -13.88 -9.25
CA GLY A 155 16.76 -14.07 -7.84
C GLY A 155 16.42 -15.48 -7.33
N ILE A 156 16.01 -15.58 -6.07
CA ILE A 156 15.70 -16.85 -5.41
C ILE A 156 14.19 -16.94 -5.18
N GLU A 157 13.52 -17.89 -5.81
CA GLU A 157 12.12 -18.18 -5.53
C GLU A 157 12.02 -18.89 -4.16
N ILE A 158 11.31 -18.26 -3.21
CA ILE A 158 11.12 -18.77 -1.84
C ILE A 158 9.77 -19.46 -1.65
N GLU A 159 8.79 -19.12 -2.45
CA GLU A 159 7.48 -19.76 -2.62
C GLU A 159 6.91 -19.36 -4.00
N PRO A 160 5.86 -20.00 -4.51
CA PRO A 160 5.33 -19.69 -5.85
C PRO A 160 5.10 -18.19 -6.08
N ASP A 161 5.66 -17.66 -7.17
CA ASP A 161 5.59 -16.26 -7.58
C ASP A 161 6.17 -15.24 -6.55
N THR A 162 6.94 -15.71 -5.54
CA THR A 162 7.60 -14.87 -4.53
C THR A 162 9.11 -15.04 -4.58
N PHE A 163 9.81 -13.95 -4.77
CA PHE A 163 11.26 -13.93 -4.97
C PHE A 163 11.95 -13.00 -3.97
N LYS A 164 13.18 -13.33 -3.60
CA LYS A 164 14.13 -12.44 -2.92
C LYS A 164 15.40 -12.32 -3.74
N ASP A 165 16.20 -11.31 -3.42
CA ASP A 165 17.48 -11.05 -4.12
C ASP A 165 17.28 -10.93 -5.65
N ILE A 166 16.20 -10.22 -6.05
CA ILE A 166 15.90 -9.93 -7.44
C ILE A 166 17.07 -9.17 -8.06
N THR A 167 17.52 -9.61 -9.26
CA THR A 167 18.78 -9.18 -9.87
C THR A 167 18.63 -8.17 -10.99
N GLU A 168 17.41 -7.75 -11.33
CA GLU A 168 17.17 -6.77 -12.39
C GLU A 168 15.84 -6.05 -12.24
N GLY A 169 15.76 -4.87 -12.86
CA GLY A 169 14.57 -4.03 -12.86
C GLY A 169 14.40 -3.23 -11.57
N ARG A 170 13.30 -2.52 -11.48
CA ARG A 170 13.04 -1.59 -10.37
C ARG A 170 12.90 -2.24 -8.99
N LEU A 171 12.75 -3.54 -8.93
CA LEU A 171 12.61 -4.31 -7.69
C LEU A 171 13.92 -4.95 -7.22
N GLU A 172 15.02 -4.73 -7.95
CA GLU A 172 16.36 -5.13 -7.52
C GLU A 172 16.69 -4.49 -6.17
N GLY A 173 17.16 -5.33 -5.22
CA GLY A 173 17.53 -4.87 -3.88
C GLY A 173 16.37 -4.40 -3.01
N ARG A 174 15.11 -4.77 -3.31
CA ARG A 174 13.92 -4.37 -2.54
C ARG A 174 13.41 -5.44 -1.58
N GLY A 175 14.24 -6.44 -1.25
CA GLY A 175 13.87 -7.53 -0.35
C GLY A 175 12.93 -8.54 -1.00
N VAL A 176 12.04 -9.11 -0.19
CA VAL A 176 11.04 -10.07 -0.67
C VAL A 176 10.00 -9.37 -1.54
N THR A 177 9.64 -10.00 -2.65
CA THR A 177 8.60 -9.52 -3.56
C THR A 177 7.71 -10.66 -4.02
N HIS A 178 6.41 -10.55 -3.78
CA HIS A 178 5.39 -11.41 -4.37
C HIS A 178 4.81 -10.74 -5.62
N PHE A 179 4.86 -11.45 -6.76
CA PHE A 179 4.28 -11.00 -8.01
C PHE A 179 2.93 -11.67 -8.23
N TYR A 180 2.01 -10.97 -8.86
CA TYR A 180 0.64 -11.44 -8.97
C TYR A 180 0.25 -11.78 -10.41
N LYS A 181 -0.53 -12.86 -10.55
CA LYS A 181 -1.42 -13.08 -11.69
C LYS A 181 -2.79 -12.52 -11.35
N LYS A 182 -3.52 -12.06 -12.36
CA LYS A 182 -4.81 -11.39 -12.15
C LYS A 182 -5.83 -12.28 -11.41
N GLU A 183 -5.84 -13.57 -11.74
CA GLU A 183 -6.77 -14.52 -11.13
C GLU A 183 -6.43 -14.75 -9.65
N ASP A 184 -5.14 -14.84 -9.31
CA ASP A 184 -4.68 -15.13 -7.96
C ASP A 184 -5.03 -13.98 -7.02
N ILE A 185 -4.71 -12.73 -7.38
CA ILE A 185 -5.05 -11.57 -6.54
C ILE A 185 -6.57 -11.41 -6.37
N ASN A 186 -7.35 -11.71 -7.40
CA ASN A 186 -8.81 -11.68 -7.30
C ASN A 186 -9.31 -12.69 -6.26
N ASN A 187 -8.83 -13.92 -6.32
CA ASN A 187 -9.21 -14.99 -5.39
C ASN A 187 -8.77 -14.66 -3.96
N ILE A 188 -7.53 -14.18 -3.79
CA ILE A 188 -7.00 -13.74 -2.49
C ILE A 188 -7.94 -12.70 -1.85
N LEU A 189 -8.37 -11.70 -2.59
CA LEU A 189 -9.24 -10.66 -2.05
C LEU A 189 -10.65 -11.17 -1.73
N ILE A 190 -11.21 -12.04 -2.57
CA ILE A 190 -12.49 -12.71 -2.29
C ILE A 190 -12.40 -13.54 -1.00
N ASP A 191 -11.34 -14.33 -0.84
CA ASP A 191 -11.11 -15.17 0.35
C ASP A 191 -10.87 -14.33 1.63
N CYS A 192 -10.40 -13.11 1.48
CA CYS A 192 -10.30 -12.13 2.57
C CYS A 192 -11.63 -11.42 2.89
N GLY A 193 -12.68 -11.65 2.09
CA GLY A 193 -14.04 -11.14 2.30
C GLY A 193 -14.41 -9.90 1.46
N PHE A 194 -13.51 -9.36 0.66
CA PHE A 194 -13.79 -8.20 -0.20
C PHE A 194 -14.79 -8.52 -1.31
N ASP A 195 -15.60 -7.53 -1.65
CA ASP A 195 -16.60 -7.58 -2.71
C ASP A 195 -16.44 -6.40 -3.68
N ASN A 196 -17.21 -6.39 -4.78
CA ASN A 196 -17.16 -5.35 -5.82
C ASN A 196 -15.74 -5.09 -6.35
N ILE A 197 -14.93 -6.14 -6.43
CA ILE A 197 -13.52 -6.07 -6.82
C ILE A 197 -13.41 -5.66 -8.29
N LYS A 198 -12.62 -4.60 -8.54
CA LYS A 198 -12.28 -4.12 -9.88
C LYS A 198 -10.77 -4.11 -10.04
N ILE A 199 -10.26 -4.84 -11.02
CA ILE A 199 -8.83 -4.97 -11.29
C ILE A 199 -8.51 -4.36 -12.65
N ASN A 200 -7.69 -3.31 -12.65
CA ASN A 200 -7.15 -2.67 -13.84
C ASN A 200 -5.67 -3.00 -13.96
N GLU A 201 -5.27 -3.55 -15.09
CA GLU A 201 -3.86 -3.81 -15.38
C GLU A 201 -3.24 -2.59 -16.07
N HIS A 202 -2.10 -2.13 -15.54
CA HIS A 202 -1.27 -1.09 -16.14
C HIS A 202 0.08 -1.71 -16.48
N VAL A 203 0.48 -1.64 -17.75
CA VAL A 203 1.80 -2.05 -18.22
C VAL A 203 2.42 -0.87 -18.93
N TYR A 204 3.61 -0.47 -18.52
CA TYR A 204 4.34 0.67 -19.07
C TYR A 204 5.85 0.41 -19.02
N GLU A 205 6.61 1.22 -19.70
CA GLU A 205 8.07 1.24 -19.62
C GLU A 205 8.53 2.41 -18.74
N ASP A 206 9.49 2.15 -17.87
CA ASP A 206 10.13 3.13 -16.98
C ASP A 206 11.64 2.93 -17.09
N ASP A 207 12.34 3.90 -17.69
CA ASP A 207 13.78 3.88 -17.99
C ASP A 207 14.24 2.59 -18.72
N GLY A 208 13.42 2.12 -19.67
CA GLY A 208 13.67 0.91 -20.47
C GLY A 208 13.27 -0.40 -19.80
N ASP A 209 12.76 -0.38 -18.58
CA ASP A 209 12.26 -1.55 -17.88
C ASP A 209 10.74 -1.65 -17.97
N GLN A 210 10.23 -2.82 -18.33
CA GLN A 210 8.79 -3.07 -18.30
C GLN A 210 8.30 -3.18 -16.85
N VAL A 211 7.26 -2.41 -16.53
CA VAL A 211 6.57 -2.45 -15.24
C VAL A 211 5.10 -2.81 -15.45
N GLY A 212 4.68 -3.92 -14.89
CA GLY A 212 3.29 -4.33 -14.85
C GLY A 212 2.72 -4.20 -13.45
N MET A 213 1.56 -3.56 -13.31
CA MET A 213 0.90 -3.38 -12.03
C MET A 213 -0.60 -3.68 -12.14
N TYR A 214 -1.17 -4.20 -11.06
CA TYR A 214 -2.61 -4.22 -10.87
C TYR A 214 -3.03 -3.10 -9.94
N ILE A 215 -3.94 -2.26 -10.42
CA ILE A 215 -4.61 -1.22 -9.63
C ILE A 215 -5.99 -1.76 -9.28
N ILE A 216 -6.22 -2.01 -8.02
CA ILE A 216 -7.36 -2.77 -7.55
C ILE A 216 -8.18 -1.95 -6.57
N THR A 217 -9.49 -2.01 -6.70
CA THR A 217 -10.43 -1.47 -5.71
C THR A 217 -11.42 -2.55 -5.31
N GLY A 218 -11.82 -2.53 -4.05
CA GLY A 218 -12.83 -3.41 -3.48
C GLY A 218 -13.60 -2.72 -2.38
N GLU A 219 -14.53 -3.44 -1.77
CA GLU A 219 -15.40 -2.95 -0.69
C GLU A 219 -15.56 -4.01 0.39
N LYS A 220 -15.73 -3.58 1.65
CA LYS A 220 -16.23 -4.46 2.70
C LYS A 220 -17.76 -4.51 2.63
N LYS A 221 -18.34 -5.71 2.65
CA LYS A 221 -19.78 -5.91 2.80
C LYS A 221 -20.31 -5.44 4.13
#